data_746d02b3cabe211430cb1526e7837a4c
#
_entry.id   746d02b3cabe211430cb1526e7837a4c
#
_cell.length_a   1.000
_cell.length_b   1.000
_cell.length_c   1.000
_cell.angle_alpha   90.00
_cell.angle_beta   90.00
_cell.angle_gamma   90.00
#
_symmetry.space_group_name_H-M   'P 1'
#
loop_
_entity.id
_entity.type
_entity.pdbx_description
1 polymer ?
#
loop_
_entity_poly.entity_id
_entity_poly.type
_entity_poly.pdbx_seq_one_letter_code
_entity_poly.pdbx_strand_id
1 'polypeptide(L)'
;MYQLLIVDDEPLVQAGIRSMLNWNELNIEICGTAMNGQAALRIIEEKSPEIVITDIKMPVMSGLDLAKVCRERYGENCPYFIILTSYEDFQMARDALSYQVSDYLVKLELTPEVLKNAIDRVLTQISRFPEKADVRRKYSSLL
;
A
#
# COMPACT_ATOMS: atom_id res chain seq x y z
N MET A 1 -1.12 12.87 10.54
CA MET A 1 -1.86 11.70 10.01
C MET A 1 -0.96 10.89 9.11
N TYR A 2 -1.10 9.58 9.16
CA TYR A 2 -0.45 8.72 8.18
C TYR A 2 -1.17 8.81 6.85
N GLN A 3 -0.43 8.71 5.75
CA GLN A 3 -1.00 8.78 4.42
C GLN A 3 -1.06 7.40 3.78
N LEU A 4 -2.16 7.12 3.11
CA LEU A 4 -2.43 5.83 2.47
C LEU A 4 -2.80 6.05 1.01
N LEU A 5 -2.18 5.27 0.13
CA LEU A 5 -2.47 5.26 -1.30
C LEU A 5 -3.21 3.99 -1.66
N ILE A 6 -4.27 4.10 -2.45
CA ILE A 6 -5.03 2.97 -2.97
C ILE A 6 -4.70 2.81 -4.45
N VAL A 7 -4.25 1.62 -4.85
CA VAL A 7 -3.88 1.30 -6.23
C VAL A 7 -4.68 0.11 -6.72
N ASP A 8 -5.56 0.35 -7.66
CA ASP A 8 -6.39 -0.71 -8.27
C ASP A 8 -6.94 -0.17 -9.59
N ASP A 9 -6.94 -1.00 -10.63
CA ASP A 9 -7.46 -0.59 -11.94
C ASP A 9 -8.99 -0.61 -12.01
N GLU A 10 -9.66 -1.05 -10.94
CA GLU A 10 -11.12 -1.06 -10.84
C GLU A 10 -11.60 0.08 -9.93
N PRO A 11 -12.26 1.12 -10.46
CA PRO A 11 -12.73 2.23 -9.64
C PRO A 11 -13.70 1.81 -8.53
N LEU A 12 -14.51 0.77 -8.75
CA LEU A 12 -15.43 0.29 -7.73
C LEU A 12 -14.70 -0.32 -6.53
N VAL A 13 -13.56 -0.94 -6.75
CA VAL A 13 -12.73 -1.47 -5.65
C VAL A 13 -12.15 -0.33 -4.85
N GLN A 14 -11.65 0.71 -5.52
CA GLN A 14 -11.13 1.91 -4.84
C GLN A 14 -12.21 2.54 -3.96
N ALA A 15 -13.41 2.74 -4.51
CA ALA A 15 -14.54 3.32 -3.77
C ALA A 15 -14.95 2.43 -2.59
N GLY A 16 -14.96 1.11 -2.80
CA GLY A 16 -15.30 0.15 -1.75
C GLY A 16 -14.35 0.24 -0.57
N ILE A 17 -13.05 0.27 -0.84
CA ILE A 17 -12.03 0.39 0.21
C ILE A 17 -12.18 1.70 0.98
N ARG A 18 -12.40 2.81 0.27
CA ARG A 18 -12.62 4.11 0.92
C ARG A 18 -13.78 4.07 1.90
N SER A 19 -14.84 3.36 1.55
CA SER A 19 -16.08 3.35 2.35
C SER A 19 -16.08 2.32 3.47
N MET A 20 -15.14 1.37 3.47
CA MET A 20 -15.13 0.29 4.46
C MET A 20 -14.81 0.75 5.88
N LEU A 21 -13.94 1.74 6.04
CA LEU A 21 -13.45 2.19 7.34
C LEU A 21 -13.61 3.70 7.49
N ASN A 22 -13.68 4.13 8.74
CA ASN A 22 -13.56 5.55 9.07
C ASN A 22 -12.07 5.86 9.23
N TRP A 23 -11.44 6.22 8.12
CA TRP A 23 -10.00 6.44 8.06
C TRP A 23 -9.53 7.55 8.99
N ASN A 24 -10.34 8.59 9.12
CA ASN A 24 -10.01 9.71 9.99
C ASN A 24 -9.86 9.28 11.46
N GLU A 25 -10.72 8.38 11.92
CA GLU A 25 -10.61 7.83 13.29
C GLU A 25 -9.36 7.00 13.50
N LEU A 26 -8.80 6.44 12.41
CA LEU A 26 -7.56 5.68 12.45
C LEU A 26 -6.31 6.56 12.30
N ASN A 27 -6.49 7.87 12.24
CA ASN A 27 -5.42 8.82 11.98
C ASN A 27 -4.74 8.58 10.63
N ILE A 28 -5.54 8.21 9.64
CA ILE A 28 -5.09 7.94 8.26
C ILE A 28 -5.84 8.84 7.29
N GLU A 29 -5.09 9.44 6.38
CA GLU A 29 -5.62 10.19 5.25
C GLU A 29 -5.35 9.41 3.97
N ILE A 30 -6.38 9.20 3.14
CA ILE A 30 -6.18 8.64 1.81
C ILE A 30 -5.66 9.76 0.92
N CYS A 31 -4.38 9.72 0.61
CA CYS A 31 -3.70 10.80 -0.11
C CYS A 31 -3.93 10.75 -1.62
N GLY A 32 -4.44 9.65 -2.14
CA GLY A 32 -4.71 9.52 -3.56
C GLY A 32 -5.12 8.12 -3.95
N THR A 33 -5.45 7.97 -5.22
CA THR A 33 -5.74 6.69 -5.84
C THR A 33 -5.00 6.61 -7.17
N ALA A 34 -4.60 5.42 -7.57
CA ALA A 34 -3.95 5.18 -8.85
C ALA A 34 -4.53 3.92 -9.51
N MET A 35 -4.48 3.85 -10.83
CA MET A 35 -5.03 2.74 -11.59
C MET A 35 -3.96 1.77 -12.10
N ASN A 36 -2.70 2.08 -11.88
CA ASN A 36 -1.59 1.19 -12.21
C ASN A 36 -0.36 1.59 -11.39
N GLY A 37 0.67 0.73 -11.44
CA GLY A 37 1.87 0.95 -10.64
C GLY A 37 2.66 2.19 -11.04
N GLN A 38 2.67 2.55 -12.32
CA GLN A 38 3.42 3.72 -12.78
C GLN A 38 2.79 5.03 -12.24
N ALA A 39 1.47 5.13 -12.30
CA ALA A 39 0.76 6.28 -11.70
C ALA A 39 0.96 6.32 -10.18
N ALA A 40 0.97 5.14 -9.54
CA ALA A 40 1.21 5.02 -8.12
C ALA A 40 2.60 5.54 -7.73
N LEU A 41 3.63 5.23 -8.52
CA LEU A 41 4.99 5.70 -8.26
C LEU A 41 5.07 7.22 -8.21
N ARG A 42 4.35 7.91 -9.08
CA ARG A 42 4.33 9.38 -9.09
C ARG A 42 3.79 9.92 -7.79
N ILE A 43 2.70 9.33 -7.29
CA ILE A 43 2.08 9.76 -6.04
C ILE A 43 3.01 9.44 -4.86
N ILE A 44 3.66 8.28 -4.88
CA ILE A 44 4.60 7.88 -3.84
C ILE A 44 5.77 8.86 -3.78
N GLU A 45 6.29 9.27 -4.92
CA GLU A 45 7.38 10.25 -4.98
C GLU A 45 6.95 11.62 -4.46
N GLU A 46 5.73 12.06 -4.78
CA GLU A 46 5.23 13.37 -4.35
C GLU A 46 4.83 13.41 -2.89
N LYS A 47 4.12 12.39 -2.41
CA LYS A 47 3.42 12.44 -1.13
C LYS A 47 4.01 11.53 -0.05
N SER A 48 4.88 10.62 -0.41
CA SER A 48 5.53 9.69 0.51
C SER A 48 4.56 9.02 1.47
N PRO A 49 3.54 8.31 0.96
CA PRO A 49 2.60 7.63 1.84
C PRO A 49 3.30 6.54 2.66
N GLU A 50 2.86 6.35 3.90
CA GLU A 50 3.35 5.27 4.74
C GLU A 50 2.80 3.92 4.32
N ILE A 51 1.57 3.90 3.77
CA ILE A 51 0.84 2.66 3.47
C ILE A 51 0.37 2.69 2.02
N VAL A 52 0.56 1.58 1.31
CA VAL A 52 0.04 1.39 -0.05
C VAL A 52 -0.79 0.11 -0.08
N ILE A 53 -2.07 0.22 -0.43
CA ILE A 53 -2.92 -0.93 -0.72
C ILE A 53 -2.95 -1.07 -2.23
N THR A 54 -2.50 -2.20 -2.77
CA THR A 54 -2.40 -2.38 -4.22
C THR A 54 -2.89 -3.75 -4.66
N ASP A 55 -3.59 -3.78 -5.79
CA ASP A 55 -3.86 -5.01 -6.52
C ASP A 55 -2.57 -5.54 -7.14
N ILE A 56 -2.50 -6.84 -7.37
CA ILE A 56 -1.36 -7.47 -8.05
C ILE A 56 -1.43 -7.22 -9.55
N LYS A 57 -2.54 -7.60 -10.17
CA LYS A 57 -2.66 -7.56 -11.63
C LYS A 57 -3.21 -6.23 -12.08
N MET A 58 -2.35 -5.42 -12.65
CA MET A 58 -2.70 -4.13 -13.22
C MET A 58 -1.94 -3.92 -14.53
N PRO A 59 -2.51 -3.12 -15.46
CA PRO A 59 -1.77 -2.80 -16.68
C PRO A 59 -0.53 -1.97 -16.38
N VAL A 60 0.43 -2.00 -17.28
CA VAL A 60 1.69 -1.23 -17.26
C VAL A 60 2.67 -1.73 -16.19
N MET A 61 2.28 -1.74 -14.93
CA MET A 61 3.14 -2.19 -13.82
C MET A 61 2.28 -2.86 -12.76
N SER A 62 2.62 -4.10 -12.41
CA SER A 62 1.90 -4.87 -11.39
C SER A 62 2.17 -4.33 -9.99
N GLY A 63 1.33 -4.75 -9.05
CA GLY A 63 1.53 -4.39 -7.64
C GLY A 63 2.82 -4.96 -7.06
N LEU A 64 3.25 -6.14 -7.51
CA LEU A 64 4.52 -6.72 -7.06
C LEU A 64 5.70 -5.96 -7.65
N ASP A 65 5.63 -5.56 -8.90
CA ASP A 65 6.67 -4.73 -9.52
C ASP A 65 6.76 -3.37 -8.82
N LEU A 66 5.62 -2.80 -8.46
CA LEU A 66 5.57 -1.55 -7.70
C LEU A 66 6.31 -1.69 -6.36
N ALA A 67 6.02 -2.75 -5.61
CA ALA A 67 6.68 -3.01 -4.33
C ALA A 67 8.20 -3.19 -4.51
N LYS A 68 8.59 -3.91 -5.54
CA LYS A 68 10.00 -4.13 -5.87
C LYS A 68 10.72 -2.82 -6.18
N VAL A 69 10.13 -1.98 -7.02
CA VAL A 69 10.72 -0.68 -7.38
C VAL A 69 10.87 0.21 -6.16
N CYS A 70 9.85 0.24 -5.29
CA CYS A 70 9.91 1.02 -4.07
C CYS A 70 11.01 0.50 -3.13
N ARG A 71 11.16 -0.81 -3.01
CA ARG A 71 12.23 -1.40 -2.20
C ARG A 71 13.61 -1.03 -2.74
N GLU A 72 13.77 -1.05 -4.05
CA GLU A 72 15.04 -0.68 -4.69
C GLU A 72 15.36 0.80 -4.52
N ARG A 73 14.35 1.68 -4.61
CA ARG A 73 14.55 3.13 -4.50
C ARG A 73 14.74 3.62 -3.08
N TYR A 74 13.98 3.08 -2.14
CA TYR A 74 13.89 3.62 -0.77
C TYR A 74 14.49 2.69 0.28
N GLY A 75 14.84 1.45 -0.10
CA GLY A 75 15.36 0.46 0.83
C GLY A 75 14.39 0.21 1.97
N GLU A 76 14.87 0.31 3.19
CA GLU A 76 14.05 0.09 4.38
C GLU A 76 13.02 1.20 4.61
N ASN A 77 13.15 2.32 3.91
CA ASN A 77 12.25 3.46 4.03
C ASN A 77 11.11 3.41 3.01
N CYS A 78 10.93 2.31 2.29
CA CYS A 78 9.81 2.17 1.36
C CYS A 78 8.48 2.09 2.12
N PRO A 79 7.35 2.40 1.44
CA PRO A 79 6.03 2.24 2.06
C PRO A 79 5.78 0.81 2.52
N TYR A 80 4.88 0.65 3.47
CA TYR A 80 4.34 -0.67 3.83
C TYR A 80 3.24 -1.04 2.84
N PHE A 81 3.35 -2.22 2.25
CA PHE A 81 2.41 -2.68 1.24
C PHE A 81 1.41 -3.68 1.80
N ILE A 82 0.14 -3.48 1.48
CA ILE A 82 -0.92 -4.47 1.63
C ILE A 82 -1.31 -4.88 0.21
N ILE A 83 -1.11 -6.15 -0.13
CA ILE A 83 -1.36 -6.66 -1.48
C ILE A 83 -2.75 -7.30 -1.53
N LEU A 84 -3.57 -6.86 -2.50
CA LEU A 84 -4.85 -7.48 -2.79
C LEU A 84 -4.64 -8.48 -3.92
N THR A 85 -5.10 -9.70 -3.75
CA THR A 85 -4.85 -10.78 -4.70
C THR A 85 -6.08 -11.64 -4.91
N SER A 86 -6.14 -12.33 -6.05
CA SER A 86 -7.10 -13.37 -6.28
C SER A 86 -6.67 -14.65 -5.57
N TYR A 87 -7.57 -15.61 -5.44
CA TYR A 87 -7.21 -16.95 -4.92
C TYR A 87 -6.11 -17.59 -5.75
N GLU A 88 -6.16 -17.44 -7.07
CA GLU A 88 -5.19 -18.05 -7.99
C GLU A 88 -3.79 -17.49 -7.80
N ASP A 89 -3.68 -16.20 -7.52
CA ASP A 89 -2.38 -15.51 -7.42
C ASP A 89 -1.84 -15.47 -5.98
N PHE A 90 -2.60 -15.95 -5.01
CA PHE A 90 -2.24 -15.82 -3.60
C PHE A 90 -0.90 -16.49 -3.28
N GLN A 91 -0.67 -17.72 -3.78
CA GLN A 91 0.57 -18.43 -3.53
C GLN A 91 1.77 -17.73 -4.19
N MET A 92 1.58 -17.25 -5.41
CA MET A 92 2.61 -16.50 -6.11
C MET A 92 2.97 -15.21 -5.37
N ALA A 93 1.97 -14.52 -4.83
CA ALA A 93 2.18 -13.30 -4.05
C ALA A 93 2.98 -13.60 -2.78
N ARG A 94 2.66 -14.69 -2.09
CA ARG A 94 3.38 -15.10 -0.88
C ARG A 94 4.83 -15.45 -1.17
N ASP A 95 5.09 -16.12 -2.29
CA ASP A 95 6.42 -16.54 -2.65
C ASP A 95 7.34 -15.36 -3.03
N ALA A 96 6.76 -14.20 -3.36
CA ALA A 96 7.50 -13.00 -3.71
C ALA A 96 7.81 -12.12 -2.48
N LEU A 97 7.99 -12.72 -1.31
CA LEU A 97 8.04 -12.06 0.00
C LEU A 97 9.34 -11.31 0.33
N SER A 98 10.27 -11.16 -0.61
CA SER A 98 11.51 -10.43 -0.36
C SER A 98 11.33 -8.91 -0.28
N TYR A 99 10.11 -8.41 -0.49
CA TYR A 99 9.78 -6.99 -0.46
C TYR A 99 9.07 -6.64 0.85
N GLN A 100 9.01 -5.35 1.19
CA GLN A 100 8.38 -4.91 2.44
C GLN A 100 6.86 -4.97 2.29
N VAL A 101 6.31 -6.17 2.36
CA VAL A 101 4.87 -6.42 2.29
C VAL A 101 4.38 -6.82 3.66
N SER A 102 3.42 -6.05 4.18
CA SER A 102 2.86 -6.26 5.52
C SER A 102 1.78 -7.33 5.53
N ASP A 103 1.02 -7.44 4.43
CA ASP A 103 -0.06 -8.40 4.39
C ASP A 103 -0.49 -8.69 2.95
N TYR A 104 -1.10 -9.86 2.78
CA TYR A 104 -1.72 -10.31 1.54
C TYR A 104 -3.17 -10.63 1.84
N LEU A 105 -4.11 -9.96 1.15
CA LEU A 105 -5.53 -10.16 1.36
C LEU A 105 -6.17 -10.68 0.08
N VAL A 106 -7.03 -11.68 0.20
CA VAL A 106 -7.80 -12.17 -0.94
C VAL A 106 -8.92 -11.18 -1.21
N LYS A 107 -8.93 -10.62 -2.42
CA LYS A 107 -9.82 -9.51 -2.80
C LYS A 107 -11.30 -9.85 -2.59
N LEU A 108 -11.71 -11.08 -2.93
CA LEU A 108 -13.10 -11.52 -2.77
C LEU A 108 -13.50 -11.74 -1.30
N GLU A 109 -12.54 -11.86 -0.40
CA GLU A 109 -12.80 -12.04 1.03
C GLU A 109 -12.69 -10.73 1.80
N LEU A 110 -12.47 -9.61 1.12
CA LEU A 110 -12.26 -8.32 1.76
C LEU A 110 -13.55 -7.84 2.41
N THR A 111 -13.48 -7.58 3.71
CA THR A 111 -14.55 -7.02 4.52
C THR A 111 -13.98 -5.89 5.37
N PRO A 112 -14.82 -5.01 5.95
CA PRO A 112 -14.30 -3.99 6.86
C PRO A 112 -13.45 -4.57 7.99
N GLU A 113 -13.85 -5.70 8.56
CA GLU A 113 -13.09 -6.34 9.64
C GLU A 113 -11.72 -6.84 9.17
N VAL A 114 -11.68 -7.53 8.03
CA VAL A 114 -10.43 -8.03 7.45
C VAL A 114 -9.49 -6.87 7.14
N LEU A 115 -10.01 -5.83 6.52
CA LEU A 115 -9.20 -4.65 6.20
C LEU A 115 -8.71 -3.94 7.46
N LYS A 116 -9.58 -3.75 8.45
CA LYS A 116 -9.21 -3.11 9.73
C LYS A 116 -8.08 -3.86 10.42
N ASN A 117 -8.14 -5.19 10.45
CA ASN A 117 -7.10 -6.00 11.07
C ASN A 117 -5.76 -5.85 10.34
N ALA A 118 -5.78 -5.80 9.02
CA ALA A 118 -4.56 -5.57 8.23
C ALA A 118 -3.98 -4.18 8.51
N ILE A 119 -4.82 -3.16 8.57
CA ILE A 119 -4.39 -1.79 8.89
C ILE A 119 -3.79 -1.74 10.29
N ASP A 120 -4.41 -2.37 11.28
CA ASP A 120 -3.89 -2.40 12.65
C ASP A 120 -2.49 -3.01 12.71
N ARG A 121 -2.25 -4.09 11.94
CA ARG A 121 -0.92 -4.68 11.86
C ARG A 121 0.12 -3.74 11.28
N VAL A 122 -0.25 -3.02 10.22
CA VAL A 122 0.66 -2.04 9.59
C VAL A 122 0.95 -0.90 10.55
N LEU A 123 -0.06 -0.37 11.22
CA LEU A 123 0.12 0.73 12.18
C LEU A 123 1.05 0.32 13.33
N THR A 124 0.95 -0.94 13.77
CA THR A 124 1.87 -1.48 14.77
C THR A 124 3.31 -1.49 14.25
N GLN A 125 3.51 -1.90 13.01
CA GLN A 125 4.84 -1.90 12.37
C GLN A 125 5.40 -0.48 12.27
N ILE A 126 4.59 0.47 11.85
CA ILE A 126 5.01 1.87 11.72
C ILE A 126 5.42 2.43 13.09
N SER A 127 4.65 2.14 14.15
CA SER A 127 4.95 2.67 15.48
C SER A 127 6.25 2.11 16.08
N ARG A 128 6.70 0.94 15.62
CA ARG A 128 7.99 0.37 16.04
C ARG A 128 9.19 1.07 15.39
N PHE A 129 9.00 1.67 14.21
CA PHE A 129 10.07 2.28 13.43
C PHE A 129 9.65 3.65 12.89
N PRO A 130 9.30 4.61 13.77
CA PRO A 130 8.76 5.90 13.31
C PRO A 130 9.76 6.72 12.49
N GLU A 131 11.07 6.54 12.69
CA GLU A 131 12.12 7.26 11.98
C GLU A 131 12.12 6.97 10.47
N LYS A 132 11.68 5.80 10.06
CA LYS A 132 11.65 5.41 8.63
C LYS A 132 10.75 6.32 7.82
N ALA A 133 9.55 6.61 8.33
CA ALA A 133 8.62 7.50 7.66
C ALA A 133 9.17 8.92 7.55
N ASP A 134 9.78 9.43 8.61
CA ASP A 134 10.38 10.77 8.63
C ASP A 134 11.52 10.89 7.62
N VAL A 135 12.41 9.92 7.57
CA VAL A 135 13.53 9.92 6.62
C VAL A 135 13.02 9.91 5.18
N ARG A 136 12.04 9.08 4.87
CA ARG A 136 11.47 8.99 3.53
C ARG A 136 10.83 10.30 3.10
N ARG A 137 10.10 10.97 3.98
CA ARG A 137 9.48 12.26 3.72
C ARG A 137 10.53 13.33 3.45
N LYS A 138 11.63 13.34 4.18
CA LYS A 138 12.73 14.26 3.94
C LYS A 138 13.33 14.08 2.56
N TYR A 139 13.55 12.84 2.14
CA TYR A 139 14.05 12.57 0.79
C TYR A 139 13.09 13.06 -0.29
N SER A 140 11.80 12.85 -0.11
CA SER A 140 10.79 13.35 -1.06
C SER A 140 10.81 14.88 -1.17
N SER A 141 11.04 15.57 -0.06
CA SER A 141 11.11 17.04 -0.04
C SER A 141 12.33 17.58 -0.78
N LEU A 142 13.40 16.80 -0.85
CA LEU A 142 14.65 17.22 -1.49
C LEU A 142 14.66 16.98 -3.00
N LEU A 143 13.74 16.16 -3.50
CA LEU A 143 13.63 15.84 -4.92
C LEU A 143 12.67 16.78 -5.65
#